data_03089f70cdc07e60939885899a6f7693
#
_entry.id   03089f70cdc07e60939885899a6f7693
#
_cell.length_a   1.000
_cell.length_b   1.000
_cell.length_c   1.000
_cell.angle_alpha   90.00
_cell.angle_beta   90.00
_cell.angle_gamma   90.00
#
_symmetry.space_group_name_H-M   'P 1'
#
loop_
_entity.id
_entity.type
_entity.pdbx_description
1 polymer ?
#
loop_
_entity_poly.entity_id
_entity_poly.type
_entity_poly.pdbx_seq_one_letter_code
_entity_poly.pdbx_strand_id
1 'polypeptide(L)'
;IYTRSIGRQRQMCIRDRCTINGIGERAGNTSLEEVVMIMRQHPNLGLDTNIHTQMLSETSQMVSDAMGMIVQPNKAIVGANAFAHSSGIHQDGVIKNRETYEIINPHDVGVDTSSIVLTARSGRAALAYRAKNIGIELTKDELDLAYATFLTFADQKKEINDNDIPEIVKSAGISL
;
A
#
# COMPACT_ATOMS: atom_id res chain seq x y z
N ILE A 1 -30.64 -6.68 -37.32
CA ILE A 1 -30.82 -7.91 -36.50
C ILE A 1 -29.46 -8.26 -35.80
N TYR A 2 -28.34 -8.03 -36.47
CA TYR A 2 -26.99 -8.32 -35.91
C TYR A 2 -26.58 -7.44 -34.73
N THR A 3 -27.10 -6.23 -34.64
CA THR A 3 -26.72 -5.26 -33.59
C THR A 3 -27.28 -5.59 -32.21
N ARG A 4 -28.39 -6.33 -32.10
CA ARG A 4 -28.99 -6.66 -30.79
C ARG A 4 -28.30 -7.82 -30.08
N SER A 5 -27.81 -8.83 -30.77
CA SER A 5 -27.10 -9.96 -30.15
C SER A 5 -25.68 -9.58 -29.75
N ILE A 6 -24.97 -8.80 -30.58
CA ILE A 6 -23.63 -8.26 -30.23
C ILE A 6 -23.73 -7.28 -29.06
N GLY A 7 -24.77 -6.45 -29.01
CA GLY A 7 -25.02 -5.55 -27.88
C GLY A 7 -25.28 -6.29 -26.58
N ARG A 8 -26.04 -7.39 -26.57
CA ARG A 8 -26.26 -8.22 -25.38
C ARG A 8 -25.02 -8.99 -24.94
N GLN A 9 -24.27 -9.58 -25.86
CA GLN A 9 -22.99 -10.24 -25.52
C GLN A 9 -21.95 -9.24 -25.01
N ARG A 10 -21.82 -8.05 -25.61
CA ARG A 10 -20.97 -6.99 -25.08
C ARG A 10 -21.44 -6.51 -23.72
N GLN A 11 -22.74 -6.37 -23.49
CA GLN A 11 -23.26 -5.98 -22.17
C GLN A 11 -22.98 -7.05 -21.11
N MET A 12 -23.11 -8.33 -21.43
CA MET A 12 -22.79 -9.42 -20.50
C MET A 12 -21.29 -9.51 -20.19
N CYS A 13 -20.42 -9.27 -21.17
CA CYS A 13 -18.97 -9.39 -20.98
C CYS A 13 -18.28 -8.13 -20.46
N ILE A 14 -18.85 -6.95 -20.67
CA ILE A 14 -18.23 -5.66 -20.33
C ILE A 14 -18.92 -5.00 -19.14
N ARG A 15 -20.22 -5.20 -18.97
CA ARG A 15 -21.02 -4.48 -17.97
C ARG A 15 -21.15 -5.23 -16.65
N ASP A 16 -21.15 -6.56 -16.66
CA ASP A 16 -21.58 -7.37 -15.54
C ASP A 16 -20.48 -8.30 -14.98
N ARG A 17 -19.26 -8.25 -15.51
CA ARG A 17 -18.20 -9.17 -15.11
C ARG A 17 -16.87 -8.46 -14.87
N CYS A 18 -16.58 -8.28 -13.61
CA CYS A 18 -15.23 -8.11 -13.10
C CYS A 18 -14.93 -9.30 -12.16
N THR A 19 -13.67 -9.50 -11.85
CA THR A 19 -13.25 -10.58 -10.98
C THR A 19 -12.32 -10.04 -9.89
N ILE A 20 -12.31 -10.69 -8.74
CA ILE A 20 -11.35 -10.40 -7.69
C ILE A 20 -9.94 -10.59 -8.25
N ASN A 21 -9.05 -9.64 -7.99
CA ASN A 21 -7.67 -9.61 -8.48
C ASN A 21 -7.54 -9.54 -10.01
N GLY A 22 -8.63 -9.36 -10.74
CA GLY A 22 -8.63 -9.41 -12.20
C GLY A 22 -8.37 -10.80 -12.78
N ILE A 23 -8.55 -11.87 -12.00
CA ILE A 23 -8.29 -13.24 -12.45
C ILE A 23 -9.18 -13.60 -13.64
N GLY A 24 -8.59 -14.18 -14.67
CA GLY A 24 -9.30 -14.60 -15.88
C GLY A 24 -8.38 -15.22 -16.92
N GLU A 25 -8.98 -15.63 -18.04
CA GLU A 25 -8.25 -16.20 -19.17
C GLU A 25 -7.28 -15.19 -19.78
N ARG A 26 -6.13 -15.62 -20.26
CA ARG A 26 -5.09 -14.83 -20.92
C ARG A 26 -4.54 -13.72 -20.02
N ALA A 27 -4.87 -12.46 -20.35
CA ALA A 27 -4.45 -11.27 -19.62
C ALA A 27 -5.34 -10.96 -18.40
N GLY A 28 -6.33 -11.79 -18.13
CA GLY A 28 -7.28 -11.61 -17.05
C GLY A 28 -8.51 -10.80 -17.43
N ASN A 29 -9.30 -10.48 -16.42
CA ASN A 29 -10.50 -9.65 -16.51
C ASN A 29 -10.28 -8.29 -15.85
N THR A 30 -11.30 -7.44 -15.91
CA THR A 30 -11.33 -6.20 -15.13
C THR A 30 -11.36 -6.53 -13.64
N SER A 31 -10.51 -5.87 -12.89
CA SER A 31 -10.38 -6.04 -11.44
C SER A 31 -11.55 -5.40 -10.70
N LEU A 32 -12.25 -6.15 -9.86
CA LEU A 32 -13.40 -5.67 -9.09
C LEU A 32 -13.01 -4.52 -8.16
N GLU A 33 -11.91 -4.68 -7.43
CA GLU A 33 -11.40 -3.71 -6.47
C GLU A 33 -11.10 -2.35 -7.11
N GLU A 34 -10.57 -2.35 -8.32
CA GLU A 34 -10.27 -1.11 -9.06
C GLU A 34 -11.55 -0.41 -9.52
N VAL A 35 -12.51 -1.16 -10.07
CA VAL A 35 -13.80 -0.61 -10.51
C VAL A 35 -14.59 -0.01 -9.35
N VAL A 36 -14.67 -0.73 -8.24
CA VAL A 36 -15.39 -0.28 -7.04
C VAL A 36 -14.78 0.98 -6.46
N MET A 37 -13.45 1.04 -6.38
CA MET A 37 -12.76 2.21 -5.85
C MET A 37 -12.83 3.42 -6.79
N ILE A 38 -12.87 3.22 -8.12
CA ILE A 38 -13.13 4.30 -9.07
C ILE A 38 -14.53 4.90 -8.82
N MET A 39 -15.56 4.08 -8.66
CA MET A 39 -16.92 4.57 -8.37
C MET A 39 -16.94 5.38 -7.06
N ARG A 40 -16.26 4.89 -6.01
CA ARG A 40 -16.21 5.56 -4.71
C ARG A 40 -15.45 6.89 -4.74
N GLN A 41 -14.34 6.96 -5.48
CA GLN A 41 -13.51 8.17 -5.58
C GLN A 41 -14.11 9.23 -6.52
N HIS A 42 -15.01 8.83 -7.41
CA HIS A 42 -15.60 9.72 -8.43
C HIS A 42 -17.13 9.74 -8.35
N PRO A 43 -17.74 10.30 -7.28
CA PRO A 43 -19.18 10.34 -7.10
C PRO A 43 -19.89 11.14 -8.21
N ASN A 44 -19.17 12.02 -8.90
CA ASN A 44 -19.68 12.77 -10.06
C ASN A 44 -20.02 11.88 -11.26
N LEU A 45 -19.61 10.62 -11.29
CA LEU A 45 -20.00 9.65 -12.33
C LEU A 45 -21.45 9.19 -12.16
N GLY A 46 -22.10 9.46 -11.03
CA GLY A 46 -23.46 9.00 -10.76
C GLY A 46 -23.60 7.47 -10.69
N LEU A 47 -22.50 6.78 -10.41
CA LEU A 47 -22.44 5.33 -10.24
C LEU A 47 -22.26 5.00 -8.77
N ASP A 48 -22.92 3.96 -8.29
CA ASP A 48 -22.84 3.50 -6.91
C ASP A 48 -22.81 1.97 -6.85
N THR A 49 -22.36 1.46 -5.69
CA THR A 49 -22.27 0.03 -5.42
C THR A 49 -22.50 -0.26 -3.94
N ASN A 50 -23.12 -1.39 -3.64
CA ASN A 50 -23.33 -1.88 -2.28
C ASN A 50 -22.16 -2.76 -1.75
N ILE A 51 -21.02 -2.80 -2.45
CA ILE A 51 -19.87 -3.58 -2.03
C ILE A 51 -19.21 -2.92 -0.82
N HIS A 52 -18.99 -3.71 0.23
CA HIS A 52 -18.24 -3.30 1.40
C HIS A 52 -16.74 -3.20 1.07
N THR A 53 -16.29 -2.00 0.74
CA THR A 53 -14.92 -1.78 0.26
C THR A 53 -13.85 -2.18 1.28
N GLN A 54 -14.14 -2.11 2.58
CA GLN A 54 -13.26 -2.54 3.66
C GLN A 54 -12.94 -4.04 3.65
N MET A 55 -13.70 -4.84 2.89
CA MET A 55 -13.44 -6.27 2.71
C MET A 55 -12.56 -6.57 1.49
N LEU A 56 -12.15 -5.57 0.71
CA LEU A 56 -11.45 -5.78 -0.56
C LEU A 56 -10.09 -6.46 -0.36
N SER A 57 -9.28 -6.00 0.58
CA SER A 57 -7.95 -6.56 0.83
C SER A 57 -8.03 -8.00 1.36
N GLU A 58 -8.91 -8.26 2.31
CA GLU A 58 -9.13 -9.61 2.84
C GLU A 58 -9.66 -10.57 1.78
N THR A 59 -10.65 -10.13 0.99
CA THR A 59 -11.21 -10.93 -0.11
C THR A 59 -10.15 -11.22 -1.18
N SER A 60 -9.32 -10.24 -1.52
CA SER A 60 -8.21 -10.40 -2.45
C SER A 60 -7.23 -11.48 -1.99
N GLN A 61 -6.83 -11.43 -0.71
CA GLN A 61 -5.93 -12.41 -0.11
C GLN A 61 -6.56 -13.80 -0.08
N MET A 62 -7.82 -13.91 0.34
CA MET A 62 -8.56 -15.18 0.37
C MET A 62 -8.61 -15.85 -1.02
N VAL A 63 -8.88 -15.08 -2.08
CA VAL A 63 -8.91 -15.59 -3.45
C VAL A 63 -7.52 -15.96 -3.93
N SER A 64 -6.50 -15.16 -3.61
CA SER A 64 -5.09 -15.45 -3.91
C SER A 64 -4.68 -16.82 -3.34
N ASP A 65 -4.98 -17.05 -2.07
CA ASP A 65 -4.65 -18.30 -1.36
C ASP A 65 -5.41 -19.51 -1.92
N ALA A 66 -6.71 -19.34 -2.17
CA ALA A 66 -7.56 -20.41 -2.72
C ALA A 66 -7.15 -20.83 -4.14
N MET A 67 -6.68 -19.87 -4.95
CA MET A 67 -6.28 -20.11 -6.33
C MET A 67 -4.79 -20.46 -6.49
N GLY A 68 -3.97 -20.26 -5.46
CA GLY A 68 -2.52 -20.34 -5.53
C GLY A 68 -1.90 -19.28 -6.47
N MET A 69 -2.60 -18.17 -6.71
CA MET A 69 -2.17 -17.09 -7.59
C MET A 69 -1.80 -15.87 -6.76
N ILE A 70 -0.49 -15.63 -6.62
CA ILE A 70 0.02 -14.52 -5.82
C ILE A 70 -0.36 -13.18 -6.47
N VAL A 71 -0.94 -12.28 -5.67
CA VAL A 71 -1.19 -10.89 -6.08
C VAL A 71 0.14 -10.17 -6.30
N GLN A 72 0.29 -9.51 -7.43
CA GLN A 72 1.50 -8.72 -7.70
C GLN A 72 1.65 -7.61 -6.65
N PRO A 73 2.86 -7.42 -6.07
CA PRO A 73 3.06 -6.41 -5.03
C PRO A 73 2.65 -4.98 -5.42
N ASN A 74 2.78 -4.64 -6.69
CA ASN A 74 2.40 -3.33 -7.24
C ASN A 74 0.98 -3.27 -7.81
N LYS A 75 0.14 -4.29 -7.55
CA LYS A 75 -1.26 -4.24 -7.98
C LYS A 75 -1.98 -3.10 -7.28
N ALA A 76 -2.75 -2.33 -8.04
CA ALA A 76 -3.55 -1.25 -7.49
C ALA A 76 -4.53 -1.79 -6.42
N ILE A 77 -4.80 -0.99 -5.41
CA ILE A 77 -5.73 -1.20 -4.29
C ILE A 77 -5.30 -2.30 -3.32
N VAL A 78 -4.93 -3.50 -3.77
CA VAL A 78 -4.75 -4.69 -2.92
C VAL A 78 -3.32 -5.24 -2.93
N GLY A 79 -2.44 -4.70 -3.74
CA GLY A 79 -1.03 -5.12 -3.75
C GLY A 79 -0.30 -4.68 -2.48
N ALA A 80 0.68 -5.47 -2.03
CA ALA A 80 1.44 -5.19 -0.80
C ALA A 80 2.12 -3.80 -0.80
N ASN A 81 2.43 -3.27 -1.99
CA ASN A 81 3.06 -1.94 -2.14
C ASN A 81 2.04 -0.81 -2.35
N ALA A 82 0.72 -1.11 -2.42
CA ALA A 82 -0.30 -0.10 -2.74
C ALA A 82 -0.29 1.08 -1.75
N PHE A 83 0.04 0.80 -0.48
CA PHE A 83 0.12 1.78 0.61
C PHE A 83 1.50 1.79 1.29
N ALA A 84 2.56 1.39 0.57
CA ALA A 84 3.92 1.36 1.08
C ALA A 84 4.75 2.53 0.53
N HIS A 85 5.36 3.30 1.39
CA HIS A 85 6.20 4.44 1.05
C HIS A 85 7.66 4.17 1.42
N SER A 86 8.54 4.07 0.41
CA SER A 86 9.98 3.82 0.59
C SER A 86 10.87 5.02 0.23
N SER A 87 10.34 5.99 -0.51
CA SER A 87 11.09 7.21 -0.89
C SER A 87 11.01 8.26 0.21
N GLY A 88 12.14 8.85 0.60
CA GLY A 88 12.21 9.86 1.66
C GLY A 88 11.29 11.06 1.42
N ILE A 89 11.12 11.53 0.17
CA ILE A 89 10.21 12.63 -0.16
C ILE A 89 8.75 12.21 0.05
N HIS A 90 8.37 11.00 -0.36
CA HIS A 90 7.01 10.49 -0.14
C HIS A 90 6.73 10.28 1.34
N GLN A 91 7.69 9.72 2.08
CA GLN A 91 7.58 9.51 3.52
C GLN A 91 7.38 10.82 4.28
N ASP A 92 8.19 11.85 4.00
CA ASP A 92 8.04 13.17 4.60
C ASP A 92 6.69 13.82 4.24
N GLY A 93 6.24 13.67 3.00
CA GLY A 93 4.94 14.15 2.56
C GLY A 93 3.77 13.49 3.31
N VAL A 94 3.77 12.16 3.41
CA VAL A 94 2.75 11.38 4.13
C VAL A 94 2.73 11.69 5.64
N ILE A 95 3.91 11.87 6.25
CA ILE A 95 4.02 12.26 7.68
C ILE A 95 3.40 13.64 7.93
N LYS A 96 3.60 14.58 7.01
CA LYS A 96 3.07 15.96 7.12
C LYS A 96 1.59 16.05 6.76
N ASN A 97 1.20 15.43 5.66
CA ASN A 97 -0.19 15.36 5.20
C ASN A 97 -0.38 14.12 4.33
N ARG A 98 -1.13 13.15 4.81
CA ARG A 98 -1.41 11.88 4.13
C ARG A 98 -2.00 12.07 2.74
N GLU A 99 -2.93 12.98 2.58
CA GLU A 99 -3.63 13.24 1.30
C GLU A 99 -2.68 13.66 0.17
N THR A 100 -1.45 14.05 0.48
CA THR A 100 -0.46 14.45 -0.54
C THR A 100 -0.10 13.28 -1.48
N TYR A 101 -0.08 12.05 -0.95
CA TYR A 101 0.31 10.85 -1.71
C TYR A 101 -0.69 9.70 -1.59
N GLU A 102 -1.67 9.80 -0.71
CA GLU A 102 -2.71 8.79 -0.48
C GLU A 102 -4.08 9.39 -0.80
N ILE A 103 -4.49 9.29 -2.08
CA ILE A 103 -5.84 9.69 -2.52
C ILE A 103 -6.88 8.73 -1.93
N ILE A 104 -6.53 7.45 -1.78
CA ILE A 104 -7.37 6.42 -1.18
C ILE A 104 -6.89 6.19 0.24
N ASN A 105 -7.80 6.31 1.23
CA ASN A 105 -7.48 5.94 2.60
C ASN A 105 -7.34 4.42 2.70
N PRO A 106 -6.22 3.88 3.25
CA PRO A 106 -6.03 2.45 3.45
C PRO A 106 -7.20 1.76 4.16
N HIS A 107 -7.79 2.40 5.17
CA HIS A 107 -8.96 1.87 5.88
C HIS A 107 -10.19 1.67 4.99
N ASP A 108 -10.32 2.43 3.90
CA ASP A 108 -11.44 2.28 2.96
C ASP A 108 -11.39 0.95 2.20
N VAL A 109 -10.24 0.29 2.17
CA VAL A 109 -10.03 -1.00 1.49
C VAL A 109 -9.67 -2.13 2.45
N GLY A 110 -9.74 -1.89 3.76
CA GLY A 110 -9.48 -2.88 4.81
C GLY A 110 -8.00 -3.08 5.13
N VAL A 111 -7.18 -2.05 4.90
CA VAL A 111 -5.79 -2.01 5.33
C VAL A 111 -5.68 -1.09 6.54
N ASP A 112 -5.18 -1.58 7.66
CA ASP A 112 -5.17 -0.82 8.92
C ASP A 112 -4.33 0.45 8.86
N THR A 113 -3.15 0.38 8.23
CA THR A 113 -2.25 1.52 8.08
C THR A 113 -1.39 1.43 6.83
N SER A 114 -1.03 2.59 6.26
CA SER A 114 0.06 2.67 5.30
C SER A 114 1.39 2.39 5.98
N SER A 115 2.25 1.63 5.34
CA SER A 115 3.56 1.29 5.89
C SER A 115 4.66 2.22 5.37
N ILE A 116 5.43 2.81 6.29
CA ILE A 116 6.69 3.47 5.96
C ILE A 116 7.78 2.41 6.01
N VAL A 117 8.23 1.97 4.84
CA VAL A 117 9.30 0.98 4.72
C VAL A 117 10.65 1.69 4.76
N LEU A 118 11.46 1.38 5.76
CA LEU A 118 12.80 1.97 5.90
C LEU A 118 13.80 1.27 4.97
N THR A 119 14.42 2.06 4.10
CA THR A 119 15.44 1.63 3.12
C THR A 119 16.58 2.64 3.10
N ALA A 120 17.65 2.37 2.38
CA ALA A 120 18.75 3.31 2.17
C ALA A 120 18.31 4.68 1.57
N ARG A 121 17.08 4.77 1.03
CA ARG A 121 16.49 6.00 0.49
C ARG A 121 15.61 6.75 1.50
N SER A 122 15.39 6.19 2.68
CA SER A 122 14.58 6.83 3.74
C SER A 122 15.37 7.97 4.40
N GLY A 123 14.66 9.05 4.69
CA GLY A 123 15.24 10.21 5.38
C GLY A 123 15.14 10.11 6.91
N ARG A 124 15.75 11.10 7.60
CA ARG A 124 15.70 11.23 9.07
C ARG A 124 14.29 11.24 9.64
N ALA A 125 13.38 11.94 8.97
CA ALA A 125 11.97 12.02 9.39
C ALA A 125 11.30 10.65 9.46
N ALA A 126 11.58 9.78 8.50
CA ALA A 126 11.05 8.42 8.47
C ALA A 126 11.62 7.54 9.60
N LEU A 127 12.94 7.65 9.86
CA LEU A 127 13.59 6.96 10.99
C LEU A 127 13.01 7.42 12.32
N ALA A 128 12.88 8.74 12.52
CA ALA A 128 12.29 9.31 13.73
C ALA A 128 10.84 8.86 13.94
N TYR A 129 10.04 8.89 12.88
CA TYR A 129 8.65 8.44 12.92
C TYR A 129 8.54 6.96 13.32
N ARG A 130 9.34 6.08 12.71
CA ARG A 130 9.33 4.65 13.04
C ARG A 130 9.84 4.37 14.44
N ALA A 131 10.93 5.05 14.87
CA ALA A 131 11.46 4.96 16.23
C ALA A 131 10.40 5.36 17.27
N LYS A 132 9.71 6.48 17.04
CA LYS A 132 8.62 6.94 17.91
C LYS A 132 7.46 5.93 17.98
N ASN A 133 7.09 5.28 16.89
CA ASN A 133 6.02 4.29 16.87
C ASN A 133 6.32 3.05 17.74
N ILE A 134 7.60 2.73 17.94
CA ILE A 134 8.04 1.65 18.82
C ILE A 134 8.45 2.14 20.22
N GLY A 135 8.14 3.42 20.55
CA GLY A 135 8.38 4.00 21.86
C GLY A 135 9.78 4.56 22.08
N ILE A 136 10.59 4.72 21.03
CA ILE A 136 11.93 5.31 21.10
C ILE A 136 11.83 6.77 20.66
N GLU A 137 11.99 7.70 21.60
CA GLU A 137 12.08 9.14 21.31
C GLU A 137 13.53 9.57 21.23
N LEU A 138 13.95 10.13 20.10
CA LEU A 138 15.29 10.61 19.85
C LEU A 138 15.29 12.14 19.81
N THR A 139 16.25 12.75 20.47
CA THR A 139 16.57 14.16 20.29
C THR A 139 17.14 14.39 18.88
N LYS A 140 17.28 15.65 18.47
CA LYS A 140 17.79 15.97 17.13
C LYS A 140 19.23 15.47 16.94
N ASP A 141 20.07 15.60 17.96
CA ASP A 141 21.49 15.19 17.90
C ASP A 141 21.60 13.65 17.90
N GLU A 142 20.82 12.97 18.72
CA GLU A 142 20.73 11.50 18.72
C GLU A 142 20.19 10.95 17.40
N LEU A 143 19.20 11.63 16.80
CA LEU A 143 18.67 11.25 15.50
C LEU A 143 19.72 11.35 14.39
N ASP A 144 20.59 12.37 14.42
CA ASP A 144 21.66 12.53 13.44
C ASP A 144 22.72 11.41 13.59
N LEU A 145 23.05 11.02 14.82
CA LEU A 145 23.95 9.88 15.10
C LEU A 145 23.31 8.54 14.67
N ALA A 146 22.08 8.31 15.09
CA ALA A 146 21.32 7.10 14.71
C ALA A 146 21.16 7.00 13.20
N TYR A 147 20.94 8.11 12.49
CA TYR A 147 20.78 8.13 11.06
C TYR A 147 22.07 7.76 10.30
N ALA A 148 23.23 8.19 10.77
CA ALA A 148 24.52 7.78 10.19
C ALA A 148 24.71 6.25 10.30
N THR A 149 24.42 5.69 11.46
CA THR A 149 24.44 4.24 11.69
C THR A 149 23.39 3.51 10.87
N PHE A 150 22.16 4.06 10.78
CA PHE A 150 21.08 3.52 9.95
C PHE A 150 21.48 3.36 8.49
N LEU A 151 22.16 4.32 7.88
CA LEU A 151 22.61 4.21 6.48
C LEU A 151 23.58 3.03 6.30
N THR A 152 24.47 2.79 7.24
CA THR A 152 25.39 1.65 7.20
C THR A 152 24.64 0.30 7.26
N PHE A 153 23.60 0.22 8.09
CA PHE A 153 22.73 -0.98 8.16
C PHE A 153 21.91 -1.14 6.88
N ALA A 154 21.37 -0.05 6.35
CA ALA A 154 20.52 -0.05 5.15
C ALA A 154 21.30 -0.37 3.85
N ASP A 155 22.60 -0.17 3.82
CA ASP A 155 23.46 -0.61 2.71
C ASP A 155 23.67 -2.13 2.71
N GLN A 156 23.56 -2.78 3.87
CA GLN A 156 23.73 -4.22 4.02
C GLN A 156 22.38 -4.99 3.93
N LYS A 157 21.28 -4.33 4.25
CA LYS A 157 19.95 -4.93 4.34
C LYS A 157 18.95 -4.13 3.51
N LYS A 158 18.25 -4.78 2.59
CA LYS A 158 17.31 -4.14 1.65
C LYS A 158 16.21 -3.33 2.35
N GLU A 159 15.72 -3.82 3.49
CA GLU A 159 14.66 -3.21 4.29
C GLU A 159 15.01 -3.31 5.77
N ILE A 160 14.83 -2.22 6.50
CA ILE A 160 15.03 -2.14 7.95
C ILE A 160 13.67 -2.29 8.64
N ASN A 161 13.58 -3.28 9.51
CA ASN A 161 12.37 -3.56 10.29
C ASN A 161 12.41 -2.89 11.66
N ASP A 162 11.27 -2.85 12.35
CA ASP A 162 11.17 -2.27 13.69
C ASP A 162 12.12 -2.92 14.71
N ASN A 163 12.38 -4.22 14.56
CA ASN A 163 13.31 -4.95 15.43
C ASN A 163 14.78 -4.54 15.24
N ASP A 164 15.12 -3.95 14.10
CA ASP A 164 16.47 -3.49 13.80
C ASP A 164 16.74 -2.10 14.39
N ILE A 165 15.72 -1.29 14.62
CA ILE A 165 15.84 0.10 15.09
C ILE A 165 16.52 0.18 16.46
N PRO A 166 16.17 -0.62 17.48
CA PRO A 166 16.86 -0.60 18.77
C PRO A 166 18.35 -0.94 18.65
N GLU A 167 18.72 -1.84 17.75
CA GLU A 167 20.11 -2.21 17.49
C GLU A 167 20.88 -1.07 16.84
N ILE A 168 20.28 -0.38 15.88
CA ILE A 168 20.83 0.80 15.22
C ILE A 168 21.07 1.92 16.24
N VAL A 169 20.10 2.18 17.12
CA VAL A 169 20.20 3.22 18.15
C VAL A 169 21.30 2.90 19.17
N LYS A 170 21.40 1.65 19.62
CA LYS A 170 22.47 1.19 20.51
C LYS A 170 23.84 1.28 19.85
N SER A 171 23.94 0.88 18.58
CA SER A 171 25.21 0.94 17.82
C SER A 171 25.66 2.39 17.57
N ALA A 172 24.73 3.35 17.60
CA ALA A 172 25.02 4.77 17.56
C ALA A 172 25.51 5.34 18.92
N GLY A 173 25.58 4.51 19.97
CA GLY A 173 26.00 4.91 21.31
C GLY A 173 24.94 5.61 22.15
N ILE A 174 23.64 5.47 21.76
CA ILE A 174 22.49 6.07 22.43
C ILE A 174 21.90 5.04 23.40
N SER A 175 21.72 5.44 24.67
CA SER A 175 21.06 4.62 25.68
C SER A 175 19.54 4.63 25.47
N LEU A 176 18.93 3.45 25.44
CA LEU A 176 17.47 3.27 25.32
C LEU A 176 16.81 3.25 26.70
#